data_6654dd3de4979e7fb2420c0e1e628807
#
_entry.id   6654dd3de4979e7fb2420c0e1e628807
#
_cell.length_a   1.000
_cell.length_b   1.000
_cell.length_c   1.000
_cell.angle_alpha   90.00
_cell.angle_beta   90.00
_cell.angle_gamma   90.00
#
_symmetry.space_group_name_H-M   'P 1'
#
loop_
_entity.id
_entity.type
_entity.pdbx_description
1 polymer ?
#
loop_
_entity_poly.entity_id
_entity_poly.type
_entity_poly.pdbx_seq_one_letter_code
_entity_poly.pdbx_strand_id
1 'polypeptide(L)'
;GFKTLYLSNGAKVILKKTDFKDAEVLMQATAKGGSNLFAANDYANLKVFDDAIGYSGIGDFSSSELQKELAGKNANANLTLGSYHTTVTGNSTPKDLETMMQMTYLYFTNIKKDERSYHSLMDNMEISLKNKDLRPESVFSDSLRLDRYAHNPRFASLNVADLSKVNYDRILAMAKQLTADASKFTFYFSGNFDETKLREYIEQYIASLPADVK
;
A
#
# COMPACT_ATOMS: atom_id res chain seq x y z
N GLY A 1 -10.06 -24.88 8.67
CA GLY A 1 -8.93 -24.60 9.57
C GLY A 1 -7.86 -23.75 8.92
N PHE A 2 -6.99 -23.17 9.74
CA PHE A 2 -5.85 -22.39 9.28
C PHE A 2 -4.64 -23.28 9.04
N LYS A 3 -3.87 -22.97 8.00
CA LYS A 3 -2.56 -23.58 7.78
C LYS A 3 -1.50 -22.47 7.84
N THR A 4 -0.39 -22.75 8.51
CA THR A 4 0.72 -21.80 8.63
C THR A 4 1.93 -22.33 7.90
N LEU A 5 2.55 -21.47 7.08
CA LEU A 5 3.79 -21.76 6.37
C LEU A 5 4.87 -20.79 6.82
N TYR A 6 6.08 -21.28 6.99
CA TYR A 6 7.27 -20.46 7.26
C TYR A 6 8.19 -20.58 6.04
N LEU A 7 8.40 -19.44 5.37
CA LEU A 7 9.16 -19.41 4.12
C LEU A 7 10.66 -19.29 4.38
N SER A 8 11.46 -19.69 3.39
CA SER A 8 12.93 -19.63 3.48
C SER A 8 13.48 -18.23 3.71
N ASN A 9 12.77 -17.19 3.26
CA ASN A 9 13.15 -15.79 3.49
C ASN A 9 12.68 -15.24 4.84
N GLY A 10 12.07 -16.06 5.69
CA GLY A 10 11.57 -15.66 7.02
C GLY A 10 10.16 -15.12 7.04
N ALA A 11 9.51 -14.93 5.90
CA ALA A 11 8.11 -14.51 5.87
C ALA A 11 7.21 -15.64 6.39
N LYS A 12 6.13 -15.24 7.08
CA LYS A 12 5.10 -16.15 7.59
C LYS A 12 3.88 -16.06 6.69
N VAL A 13 3.27 -17.18 6.36
CA VAL A 13 2.07 -17.23 5.53
C VAL A 13 1.00 -18.04 6.27
N ILE A 14 -0.22 -17.49 6.31
CA ILE A 14 -1.38 -18.12 6.89
C ILE A 14 -2.43 -18.30 5.79
N LEU A 15 -2.87 -19.55 5.60
CA LEU A 15 -3.88 -19.92 4.61
C LEU A 15 -5.19 -20.27 5.29
N LYS A 16 -6.28 -19.68 4.81
CA LYS A 16 -7.63 -20.01 5.23
C LYS A 16 -8.51 -20.24 4.00
N LYS A 17 -8.64 -21.51 3.59
CA LYS A 17 -9.52 -21.85 2.49
C LYS A 17 -10.97 -21.78 2.93
N THR A 18 -11.83 -21.16 2.11
CA THR A 18 -13.27 -21.08 2.30
C THR A 18 -13.99 -21.63 1.07
N ASP A 19 -15.15 -22.23 1.26
CA ASP A 19 -15.97 -22.79 0.18
C ASP A 19 -17.16 -21.89 -0.15
N PHE A 20 -17.04 -20.58 0.11
CA PHE A 20 -18.08 -19.64 -0.23
C PHE A 20 -18.26 -19.53 -1.74
N LYS A 21 -19.50 -19.26 -2.17
CA LYS A 21 -19.90 -19.18 -3.60
C LYS A 21 -19.17 -18.08 -4.38
N ASP A 22 -18.68 -17.05 -3.68
CA ASP A 22 -17.94 -15.98 -4.30
C ASP A 22 -16.54 -16.44 -4.65
N ALA A 23 -16.26 -16.50 -5.93
CA ALA A 23 -14.96 -16.89 -6.44
C ALA A 23 -13.96 -15.75 -6.23
N GLU A 24 -13.52 -15.56 -4.98
CA GLU A 24 -12.62 -14.49 -4.60
C GLU A 24 -11.49 -15.03 -3.73
N VAL A 25 -10.28 -14.54 -3.98
CA VAL A 25 -9.11 -14.73 -3.13
C VAL A 25 -8.69 -13.39 -2.57
N LEU A 26 -8.57 -13.30 -1.25
CA LEU A 26 -8.11 -12.12 -0.54
C LEU A 26 -6.72 -12.35 0.00
N MET A 27 -5.88 -11.33 -0.10
CA MET A 27 -4.53 -11.31 0.48
C MET A 27 -4.35 -10.08 1.34
N GLN A 28 -3.71 -10.26 2.50
CA GLN A 28 -3.27 -9.16 3.35
C GLN A 28 -1.90 -9.50 3.91
N ALA A 29 -0.91 -8.67 3.58
CA ALA A 29 0.42 -8.75 4.16
C ALA A 29 0.58 -7.58 5.12
N THR A 30 0.99 -7.83 6.35
CA THR A 30 1.14 -6.78 7.35
C THR A 30 2.45 -6.93 8.12
N ALA A 31 3.07 -5.80 8.42
CA ALA A 31 4.27 -5.71 9.26
C ALA A 31 4.08 -4.61 10.30
N LYS A 32 4.68 -4.77 11.47
CA LYS A 32 4.73 -3.72 12.49
C LYS A 32 5.60 -2.58 12.00
N GLY A 33 5.20 -1.36 12.35
CA GLY A 33 5.85 -0.14 11.90
C GLY A 33 5.13 0.48 10.73
N GLY A 34 4.75 1.72 10.89
CA GLY A 34 4.07 2.53 9.91
C GLY A 34 4.59 3.97 9.97
N SER A 35 3.70 4.94 9.94
CA SER A 35 4.11 6.35 10.01
C SER A 35 4.88 6.69 11.28
N ASN A 36 4.70 5.93 12.37
CA ASN A 36 5.44 6.09 13.62
C ASN A 36 6.96 5.88 13.48
N LEU A 37 7.42 5.27 12.41
CA LEU A 37 8.85 5.07 12.13
C LEU A 37 9.55 6.33 11.59
N PHE A 38 8.79 7.35 11.21
CA PHE A 38 9.30 8.55 10.57
C PHE A 38 9.14 9.77 11.47
N ALA A 39 10.01 10.76 11.26
CA ALA A 39 9.98 11.98 12.05
C ALA A 39 8.76 12.86 11.72
N ALA A 40 8.38 13.71 12.66
CA ALA A 40 7.20 14.58 12.51
C ALA A 40 7.34 15.57 11.35
N ASN A 41 8.55 15.94 10.93
CA ASN A 41 8.77 16.82 9.79
C ASN A 41 8.44 16.17 8.44
N ASP A 42 8.23 14.85 8.40
CA ASP A 42 7.75 14.13 7.22
C ASP A 42 6.21 14.10 7.11
N TYR A 43 5.50 14.84 7.95
CA TYR A 43 4.04 14.73 8.05
C TYR A 43 3.32 14.91 6.71
N ALA A 44 3.75 15.84 5.87
CA ALA A 44 3.13 16.06 4.56
C ALA A 44 3.31 14.84 3.65
N ASN A 45 4.50 14.26 3.63
CA ASN A 45 4.78 13.04 2.89
C ASN A 45 3.94 11.86 3.41
N LEU A 46 3.83 11.73 4.73
CA LEU A 46 3.06 10.65 5.34
C LEU A 46 1.56 10.76 5.03
N LYS A 47 1.03 11.98 4.97
CA LYS A 47 -0.39 12.22 4.63
C LYS A 47 -0.70 11.94 3.17
N VAL A 48 0.25 12.11 2.27
CA VAL A 48 0.07 11.93 0.82
C VAL A 48 0.54 10.53 0.37
N PHE A 49 1.18 9.76 1.24
CA PHE A 49 1.80 8.49 0.92
C PHE A 49 0.87 7.54 0.15
N ASP A 50 -0.29 7.22 0.68
CA ASP A 50 -1.19 6.25 0.08
C ASP A 50 -1.62 6.68 -1.33
N ASP A 51 -1.97 7.96 -1.50
CA ASP A 51 -2.38 8.52 -2.79
C ASP A 51 -1.22 8.53 -3.79
N ALA A 52 -0.03 8.94 -3.36
CA ALA A 52 1.14 8.99 -4.23
C ALA A 52 1.55 7.60 -4.71
N ILE A 53 1.52 6.60 -3.83
CA ILE A 53 1.79 5.21 -4.22
C ILE A 53 0.71 4.69 -5.17
N GLY A 54 -0.57 4.99 -4.89
CA GLY A 54 -1.68 4.57 -5.75
C GLY A 54 -1.66 5.19 -7.14
N TYR A 55 -1.04 6.37 -7.29
CA TYR A 55 -0.86 7.04 -8.57
C TYR A 55 0.47 6.66 -9.28
N SER A 56 1.30 5.88 -8.63
CA SER A 56 2.55 5.36 -9.20
C SER A 56 2.30 4.14 -10.08
N GLY A 57 3.26 3.81 -10.92
CA GLY A 57 3.30 2.54 -11.63
C GLY A 57 3.97 1.45 -10.79
N ILE A 58 4.04 0.26 -11.34
CA ILE A 58 4.81 -0.87 -10.79
C ILE A 58 5.53 -1.60 -11.93
N GLY A 59 6.69 -2.14 -11.64
CA GLY A 59 7.50 -2.82 -12.65
C GLY A 59 7.92 -1.86 -13.75
N ASP A 60 7.68 -2.24 -14.98
CA ASP A 60 7.96 -1.42 -16.17
C ASP A 60 6.77 -0.59 -16.62
N PHE A 61 5.63 -0.69 -15.92
CA PHE A 61 4.39 -0.03 -16.31
C PHE A 61 4.22 1.30 -15.59
N SER A 62 3.94 2.37 -16.35
CA SER A 62 3.38 3.60 -15.77
C SER A 62 1.96 3.31 -15.24
N SER A 63 1.39 4.26 -14.51
CA SER A 63 0.02 4.13 -13.99
C SER A 63 -0.99 3.85 -15.11
N SER A 64 -0.93 4.59 -16.21
CA SER A 64 -1.85 4.40 -17.33
C SER A 64 -1.60 3.10 -18.10
N GLU A 65 -0.33 2.71 -18.28
CA GLU A 65 0.02 1.44 -18.89
C GLU A 65 -0.44 0.26 -18.05
N LEU A 66 -0.32 0.37 -16.71
CA LEU A 66 -0.79 -0.66 -15.78
C LEU A 66 -2.31 -0.85 -15.90
N GLN A 67 -3.07 0.23 -15.98
CA GLN A 67 -4.51 0.15 -16.18
C GLN A 67 -4.89 -0.58 -17.46
N LYS A 68 -4.16 -0.35 -18.54
CA LYS A 68 -4.37 -1.05 -19.82
C LYS A 68 -4.01 -2.53 -19.70
N GLU A 69 -2.90 -2.85 -19.07
CA GLU A 69 -2.46 -4.23 -18.88
C GLU A 69 -3.44 -5.04 -18.03
N LEU A 70 -4.05 -4.40 -17.04
CA LEU A 70 -5.03 -5.03 -16.15
C LEU A 70 -6.46 -5.02 -16.71
N ALA A 71 -6.71 -4.40 -17.86
CA ALA A 71 -8.02 -4.41 -18.48
C ALA A 71 -8.45 -5.86 -18.77
N GLY A 72 -9.65 -6.23 -18.34
CA GLY A 72 -10.15 -7.59 -18.45
C GLY A 72 -9.63 -8.56 -17.38
N LYS A 73 -8.77 -8.12 -16.48
CA LYS A 73 -8.32 -8.89 -15.31
C LYS A 73 -9.10 -8.50 -14.07
N ASN A 74 -9.39 -9.49 -13.23
CA ASN A 74 -10.00 -9.29 -11.92
C ASN A 74 -8.94 -9.51 -10.84
N ALA A 75 -7.99 -8.61 -10.74
CA ALA A 75 -6.90 -8.62 -9.79
C ALA A 75 -6.54 -7.21 -9.39
N ASN A 76 -6.22 -7.03 -8.11
CA ASN A 76 -5.79 -5.75 -7.55
C ASN A 76 -4.77 -5.99 -6.44
N ALA A 77 -3.89 -5.03 -6.22
CA ALA A 77 -3.03 -4.95 -5.06
C ALA A 77 -2.74 -3.48 -4.73
N ASN A 78 -2.50 -3.20 -3.47
CA ASN A 78 -2.21 -1.86 -2.96
C ASN A 78 -1.23 -1.93 -1.79
N LEU A 79 -0.38 -0.90 -1.68
CA LEU A 79 0.44 -0.65 -0.50
C LEU A 79 -0.13 0.55 0.24
N THR A 80 -0.41 0.40 1.53
CA THR A 80 -0.93 1.47 2.39
C THR A 80 -0.13 1.58 3.67
N LEU A 81 -0.08 2.80 4.21
CA LEU A 81 0.67 3.14 5.41
C LEU A 81 -0.29 3.50 6.53
N GLY A 82 -0.35 2.66 7.56
CA GLY A 82 -1.05 2.98 8.79
C GLY A 82 -0.13 3.66 9.80
N SER A 83 -0.66 4.02 10.96
CA SER A 83 0.12 4.65 12.03
C SER A 83 1.19 3.71 12.58
N TYR A 84 0.86 2.44 12.79
CA TYR A 84 1.70 1.44 13.43
C TYR A 84 1.97 0.20 12.59
N HIS A 85 1.44 0.14 11.39
CA HIS A 85 1.58 -1.01 10.49
C HIS A 85 1.71 -0.56 9.05
N THR A 86 2.48 -1.34 8.29
CA THR A 86 2.54 -1.26 6.84
C THR A 86 1.78 -2.44 6.28
N THR A 87 0.91 -2.21 5.30
CA THR A 87 0.01 -3.24 4.79
C THR A 87 0.04 -3.26 3.26
N VAL A 88 0.17 -4.46 2.70
CA VAL A 88 -0.08 -4.71 1.28
C VAL A 88 -1.31 -5.59 1.21
N THR A 89 -2.35 -5.10 0.54
CA THR A 89 -3.59 -5.86 0.35
C THR A 89 -3.75 -6.23 -1.11
N GLY A 90 -4.47 -7.30 -1.36
CA GLY A 90 -4.82 -7.72 -2.71
C GLY A 90 -6.10 -8.52 -2.75
N ASN A 91 -6.70 -8.55 -3.92
CA ASN A 91 -7.84 -9.41 -4.20
C ASN A 91 -7.79 -9.84 -5.65
N SER A 92 -8.34 -11.01 -5.91
CA SER A 92 -8.49 -11.52 -7.27
C SER A 92 -9.58 -12.59 -7.35
N THR A 93 -9.99 -12.91 -8.57
CA THR A 93 -10.64 -14.18 -8.82
C THR A 93 -9.60 -15.30 -8.81
N PRO A 94 -9.98 -16.56 -8.59
CA PRO A 94 -9.02 -17.67 -8.69
C PRO A 94 -8.29 -17.73 -10.04
N LYS A 95 -8.94 -17.35 -11.10
CA LYS A 95 -8.36 -17.30 -12.45
C LYS A 95 -7.22 -16.29 -12.56
N ASP A 96 -7.34 -15.14 -11.91
CA ASP A 96 -6.38 -14.04 -12.00
C ASP A 96 -5.47 -13.97 -10.76
N LEU A 97 -5.38 -15.07 -10.02
CA LEU A 97 -4.54 -15.16 -8.82
C LEU A 97 -3.08 -14.80 -9.09
N GLU A 98 -2.51 -15.32 -10.18
CA GLU A 98 -1.12 -15.02 -10.52
C GLU A 98 -0.90 -13.53 -10.75
N THR A 99 -1.83 -12.86 -11.41
CA THR A 99 -1.74 -11.40 -11.63
C THR A 99 -1.67 -10.65 -10.31
N MET A 100 -2.52 -11.02 -9.33
CA MET A 100 -2.45 -10.44 -7.97
C MET A 100 -1.09 -10.70 -7.32
N MET A 101 -0.54 -11.90 -7.45
CA MET A 101 0.75 -12.25 -6.88
C MET A 101 1.91 -11.48 -7.54
N GLN A 102 1.86 -11.31 -8.85
CA GLN A 102 2.83 -10.48 -9.59
C GLN A 102 2.77 -9.02 -9.15
N MET A 103 1.58 -8.46 -9.02
CA MET A 103 1.41 -7.09 -8.51
C MET A 103 1.97 -6.95 -7.09
N THR A 104 1.68 -7.90 -6.21
CA THR A 104 2.19 -7.93 -4.85
C THR A 104 3.72 -7.93 -4.84
N TYR A 105 4.33 -8.79 -5.63
CA TYR A 105 5.78 -8.85 -5.77
C TYR A 105 6.35 -7.49 -6.18
N LEU A 106 5.74 -6.82 -7.14
CA LEU A 106 6.20 -5.53 -7.64
C LEU A 106 6.00 -4.39 -6.64
N TYR A 107 4.95 -4.41 -5.83
CA TYR A 107 4.80 -3.44 -4.73
C TYR A 107 5.91 -3.59 -3.69
N PHE A 108 6.41 -4.79 -3.46
CA PHE A 108 7.55 -5.01 -2.56
C PHE A 108 8.89 -4.66 -3.18
N THR A 109 9.03 -4.72 -4.51
CA THR A 109 10.36 -4.68 -5.15
C THR A 109 10.57 -3.54 -6.13
N ASN A 110 9.51 -3.05 -6.77
CA ASN A 110 9.69 -2.12 -7.88
C ASN A 110 8.46 -1.23 -8.10
N ILE A 111 8.27 -0.25 -7.23
CA ILE A 111 7.29 0.81 -7.47
C ILE A 111 7.92 1.79 -8.45
N LYS A 112 7.20 2.05 -9.55
CA LYS A 112 7.71 2.92 -10.62
C LYS A 112 7.23 4.35 -10.42
N LYS A 113 8.19 5.27 -10.38
CA LYS A 113 7.91 6.71 -10.36
C LYS A 113 7.13 7.10 -11.62
N ASP A 114 6.03 7.83 -11.44
CA ASP A 114 5.19 8.35 -12.52
C ASP A 114 4.94 9.83 -12.29
N GLU A 115 5.82 10.66 -12.85
CA GLU A 115 5.76 12.12 -12.69
C GLU A 115 4.45 12.71 -13.23
N ARG A 116 3.98 12.23 -14.36
CA ARG A 116 2.76 12.73 -15.01
C ARG A 116 1.53 12.48 -14.15
N SER A 117 1.40 11.26 -13.65
CA SER A 117 0.30 10.87 -12.77
C SER A 117 0.37 11.62 -11.44
N TYR A 118 1.57 11.76 -10.87
CA TYR A 118 1.80 12.49 -9.65
C TYR A 118 1.42 13.99 -9.77
N HIS A 119 1.76 14.64 -10.89
CA HIS A 119 1.34 16.02 -11.11
C HIS A 119 -0.18 16.17 -11.14
N SER A 120 -0.88 15.22 -11.77
CA SER A 120 -2.35 15.20 -11.76
C SER A 120 -2.90 15.04 -10.34
N LEU A 121 -2.29 14.19 -9.53
CA LEU A 121 -2.66 14.03 -8.13
C LEU A 121 -2.50 15.33 -7.35
N MET A 122 -1.35 15.99 -7.49
CA MET A 122 -1.07 17.24 -6.76
C MET A 122 -2.02 18.37 -7.16
N ASP A 123 -2.33 18.49 -8.46
CA ASP A 123 -3.31 19.47 -8.96
C ASP A 123 -4.69 19.22 -8.37
N ASN A 124 -5.14 17.96 -8.36
CA ASN A 124 -6.43 17.59 -7.79
C ASN A 124 -6.48 17.82 -6.27
N MET A 125 -5.40 17.54 -5.56
CA MET A 125 -5.31 17.80 -4.12
C MET A 125 -5.36 19.30 -3.82
N GLU A 126 -4.67 20.11 -4.61
CA GLU A 126 -4.70 21.57 -4.45
C GLU A 126 -6.13 22.10 -4.58
N ILE A 127 -6.86 21.68 -5.61
CA ILE A 127 -8.25 22.06 -5.82
C ILE A 127 -9.13 21.62 -4.63
N SER A 128 -9.00 20.39 -4.20
CA SER A 128 -9.77 19.84 -3.08
C SER A 128 -9.51 20.58 -1.77
N LEU A 129 -8.25 20.89 -1.49
CA LEU A 129 -7.88 21.60 -0.26
C LEU A 129 -8.33 23.07 -0.28
N LYS A 130 -8.27 23.75 -1.42
CA LYS A 130 -8.80 25.11 -1.58
C LYS A 130 -10.31 25.12 -1.34
N ASN A 131 -11.04 24.14 -1.88
CA ASN A 131 -12.49 24.04 -1.67
C ASN A 131 -12.84 23.73 -0.22
N LYS A 132 -12.04 22.92 0.45
CA LYS A 132 -12.18 22.57 1.87
C LYS A 132 -12.03 23.82 2.75
N ASP A 133 -11.03 24.66 2.48
CA ASP A 133 -10.75 25.86 3.27
C ASP A 133 -11.89 26.88 3.19
N LEU A 134 -12.76 26.80 2.19
CA LEU A 134 -13.95 27.64 2.06
C LEU A 134 -15.14 27.15 2.92
N ARG A 135 -15.03 25.99 3.58
CA ARG A 135 -16.09 25.41 4.40
C ARG A 135 -15.82 25.66 5.89
N PRO A 136 -16.67 26.44 6.60
CA PRO A 136 -16.47 26.75 8.02
C PRO A 136 -16.34 25.52 8.92
N GLU A 137 -17.11 24.48 8.64
CA GLU A 137 -17.11 23.21 9.40
C GLU A 137 -15.75 22.51 9.35
N SER A 138 -15.10 22.51 8.19
CA SER A 138 -13.77 21.91 8.03
C SER A 138 -12.71 22.63 8.85
N VAL A 139 -12.76 23.96 8.87
CA VAL A 139 -11.83 24.78 9.68
C VAL A 139 -12.02 24.49 11.17
N PHE A 140 -13.26 24.41 11.63
CA PHE A 140 -13.56 24.10 13.01
C PHE A 140 -13.07 22.70 13.42
N SER A 141 -13.35 21.70 12.62
CA SER A 141 -12.89 20.31 12.86
C SER A 141 -11.37 20.22 12.92
N ASP A 142 -10.66 20.92 12.02
CA ASP A 142 -9.21 20.92 11.98
C ASP A 142 -8.61 21.58 13.22
N SER A 143 -9.20 22.68 13.68
CA SER A 143 -8.76 23.36 14.91
C SER A 143 -8.93 22.46 16.13
N LEU A 144 -10.08 21.81 16.29
CA LEU A 144 -10.32 20.86 17.38
C LEU A 144 -9.34 19.68 17.36
N ARG A 145 -9.02 19.20 16.18
CA ARG A 145 -8.08 18.08 16.04
C ARG A 145 -6.66 18.47 16.44
N LEU A 146 -6.23 19.67 16.04
CA LEU A 146 -4.93 20.19 16.44
C LEU A 146 -4.82 20.36 17.95
N ASP A 147 -5.85 20.94 18.58
CA ASP A 147 -5.90 21.11 20.02
C ASP A 147 -5.84 19.77 20.75
N ARG A 148 -6.58 18.78 20.27
CA ARG A 148 -6.63 17.45 20.87
C ARG A 148 -5.27 16.77 20.88
N TYR A 149 -4.48 16.92 19.81
CA TYR A 149 -3.19 16.24 19.66
C TYR A 149 -1.99 17.13 19.95
N ALA A 150 -2.19 18.20 20.72
CA ALA A 150 -1.13 19.12 21.15
C ALA A 150 -0.26 19.66 20.00
N HIS A 151 -0.91 19.99 18.89
CA HIS A 151 -0.29 20.52 17.65
C HIS A 151 0.74 19.56 17.01
N ASN A 152 0.65 18.25 17.27
CA ASN A 152 1.53 17.28 16.64
C ASN A 152 1.27 17.24 15.12
N PRO A 153 2.27 17.56 14.26
CA PRO A 153 2.08 17.62 12.80
C PRO A 153 1.53 16.34 12.18
N ARG A 154 1.81 15.17 12.74
CA ARG A 154 1.30 13.88 12.23
C ARG A 154 -0.21 13.79 12.24
N PHE A 155 -0.86 14.50 13.13
CA PHE A 155 -2.31 14.47 13.31
C PHE A 155 -3.00 15.73 12.74
N ALA A 156 -2.21 16.70 12.26
CA ALA A 156 -2.74 17.89 11.64
C ALA A 156 -3.43 17.59 10.31
N SER A 157 -4.44 18.34 9.97
CA SER A 157 -5.01 18.34 8.62
C SER A 157 -4.01 18.91 7.63
N LEU A 158 -3.92 18.28 6.46
CA LEU A 158 -3.15 18.83 5.36
C LEU A 158 -3.85 20.08 4.81
N ASN A 159 -3.10 21.13 4.54
CA ASN A 159 -3.60 22.36 3.90
C ASN A 159 -2.82 22.64 2.61
N VAL A 160 -3.26 23.65 1.85
CA VAL A 160 -2.64 23.97 0.55
C VAL A 160 -1.14 24.26 0.69
N ALA A 161 -0.75 25.00 1.73
CA ALA A 161 0.66 25.33 1.94
C ALA A 161 1.54 24.10 2.19
N ASP A 162 0.97 23.03 2.75
CA ASP A 162 1.69 21.80 3.03
C ASP A 162 2.08 21.02 1.76
N LEU A 163 1.39 21.27 0.65
CA LEU A 163 1.67 20.58 -0.61
C LEU A 163 3.08 20.87 -1.12
N SER A 164 3.64 22.04 -0.84
CA SER A 164 5.02 22.38 -1.19
C SER A 164 6.05 21.58 -0.40
N LYS A 165 5.65 20.95 0.71
CA LYS A 165 6.52 20.11 1.56
C LYS A 165 6.48 18.65 1.15
N VAL A 166 5.59 18.26 0.24
CA VAL A 166 5.52 16.89 -0.27
C VAL A 166 6.65 16.66 -1.26
N ASN A 167 7.39 15.58 -1.05
CA ASN A 167 8.50 15.18 -1.92
C ASN A 167 8.26 13.74 -2.39
N TYR A 168 8.02 13.59 -3.69
CA TYR A 168 7.70 12.29 -4.27
C TYR A 168 8.85 11.28 -4.12
N ASP A 169 10.09 11.70 -4.35
CA ASP A 169 11.25 10.82 -4.18
C ASP A 169 11.38 10.34 -2.73
N ARG A 170 11.07 11.21 -1.76
CA ARG A 170 11.05 10.82 -0.34
C ARG A 170 9.97 9.77 -0.07
N ILE A 171 8.78 9.93 -0.62
CA ILE A 171 7.70 8.95 -0.49
C ILE A 171 8.11 7.60 -1.08
N LEU A 172 8.73 7.59 -2.26
CA LEU A 172 9.23 6.35 -2.87
C LEU A 172 10.32 5.68 -2.04
N ALA A 173 11.20 6.48 -1.43
CA ALA A 173 12.23 5.98 -0.51
C ALA A 173 11.63 5.38 0.75
N MET A 174 10.58 6.01 1.31
CA MET A 174 9.83 5.47 2.44
C MET A 174 9.20 4.12 2.10
N ALA A 175 8.54 4.02 0.96
CA ALA A 175 7.94 2.77 0.49
C ALA A 175 8.99 1.66 0.38
N LYS A 176 10.13 1.96 -0.19
CA LYS A 176 11.25 1.00 -0.31
C LYS A 176 11.76 0.55 1.05
N GLN A 177 11.92 1.47 1.99
CA GLN A 177 12.33 1.15 3.36
C GLN A 177 11.32 0.23 4.06
N LEU A 178 10.03 0.53 3.93
CA LEU A 178 8.95 -0.19 4.59
C LEU A 178 8.76 -1.62 4.05
N THR A 179 9.15 -1.87 2.81
CA THR A 179 8.97 -3.18 2.13
C THR A 179 10.29 -3.92 1.88
N ALA A 180 11.40 -3.42 2.42
CA ALA A 180 12.73 -3.99 2.15
C ALA A 180 12.95 -5.38 2.74
N ASP A 181 12.21 -5.74 3.78
CA ASP A 181 12.42 -6.98 4.53
C ASP A 181 11.13 -7.78 4.64
N ALA A 182 10.98 -8.78 3.79
CA ALA A 182 9.80 -9.64 3.78
C ALA A 182 9.66 -10.46 5.06
N SER A 183 10.74 -10.70 5.80
CA SER A 183 10.69 -11.47 7.05
C SER A 183 9.89 -10.78 8.16
N LYS A 184 9.65 -9.47 8.02
CA LYS A 184 8.81 -8.70 8.97
C LYS A 184 7.32 -8.85 8.69
N PHE A 185 6.95 -9.43 7.55
CA PHE A 185 5.56 -9.51 7.11
C PHE A 185 4.94 -10.87 7.42
N THR A 186 3.66 -10.83 7.79
CA THR A 186 2.79 -12.01 7.77
C THR A 186 1.79 -11.84 6.64
N PHE A 187 1.72 -12.84 5.78
CA PHE A 187 0.83 -12.87 4.62
C PHE A 187 -0.37 -13.75 4.94
N TYR A 188 -1.56 -13.20 4.83
CA TYR A 188 -2.82 -13.91 5.04
C TYR A 188 -3.52 -14.09 3.70
N PHE A 189 -3.84 -15.32 3.36
CA PHE A 189 -4.65 -15.64 2.17
C PHE A 189 -5.94 -16.31 2.63
N SER A 190 -7.06 -15.79 2.14
CA SER A 190 -8.37 -16.38 2.40
C SER A 190 -9.20 -16.43 1.13
N GLY A 191 -10.14 -17.34 1.07
CA GLY A 191 -11.08 -17.44 -0.03
C GLY A 191 -11.07 -18.80 -0.73
N ASN A 192 -11.60 -18.81 -1.94
CA ASN A 192 -11.78 -20.02 -2.73
C ASN A 192 -10.61 -20.20 -3.70
N PHE A 193 -9.46 -20.56 -3.19
CA PHE A 193 -8.25 -20.83 -3.97
C PHE A 193 -7.97 -22.32 -4.09
N ASP A 194 -7.30 -22.71 -5.16
CA ASP A 194 -6.63 -24.02 -5.26
C ASP A 194 -5.34 -23.95 -4.43
N GLU A 195 -5.25 -24.77 -3.37
CA GLU A 195 -4.11 -24.69 -2.44
C GLU A 195 -2.78 -25.04 -3.10
N THR A 196 -2.76 -26.02 -4.00
CA THR A 196 -1.54 -26.42 -4.72
C THR A 196 -1.03 -25.26 -5.59
N LYS A 197 -1.91 -24.62 -6.33
CA LYS A 197 -1.58 -23.46 -7.15
C LYS A 197 -1.09 -22.29 -6.30
N LEU A 198 -1.82 -21.98 -5.23
CA LEU A 198 -1.43 -20.87 -4.36
C LEU A 198 -0.06 -21.11 -3.74
N ARG A 199 0.25 -22.33 -3.30
CA ARG A 199 1.57 -22.66 -2.76
C ARG A 199 2.69 -22.48 -3.80
N GLU A 200 2.46 -22.84 -5.05
CA GLU A 200 3.41 -22.60 -6.14
C GLU A 200 3.69 -21.11 -6.31
N TYR A 201 2.64 -20.29 -6.31
CA TYR A 201 2.77 -18.83 -6.42
C TYR A 201 3.41 -18.20 -5.19
N ILE A 202 3.11 -18.68 -3.99
CA ILE A 202 3.77 -18.23 -2.75
C ILE A 202 5.29 -18.48 -2.86
N GLU A 203 5.69 -19.65 -3.33
CA GLU A 203 7.11 -19.98 -3.51
C GLU A 203 7.76 -19.06 -4.55
N GLN A 204 7.09 -18.82 -5.65
CA GLN A 204 7.60 -18.00 -6.75
C GLN A 204 7.65 -16.51 -6.42
N TYR A 205 6.62 -15.97 -5.78
CA TYR A 205 6.44 -14.52 -5.63
C TYR A 205 6.64 -13.98 -4.21
N ILE A 206 6.49 -14.81 -3.19
CA ILE A 206 6.62 -14.39 -1.79
C ILE A 206 7.93 -14.88 -1.20
N ALA A 207 8.28 -16.17 -1.35
CA ALA A 207 9.52 -16.71 -0.83
C ALA A 207 10.77 -16.11 -1.51
N SER A 208 10.61 -15.58 -2.72
CA SER A 208 11.67 -14.91 -3.48
C SER A 208 11.85 -13.42 -3.12
N LEU A 209 10.98 -12.86 -2.28
CA LEU A 209 11.11 -11.46 -1.88
C LEU A 209 12.39 -11.23 -1.07
N PRO A 210 13.05 -10.07 -1.25
CA PRO A 210 14.20 -9.71 -0.45
C PRO A 210 13.87 -9.68 1.04
N ALA A 211 14.80 -10.17 1.86
CA ALA A 211 14.66 -10.17 3.30
C ALA A 211 16.03 -10.07 3.97
N ASP A 212 16.04 -9.46 5.15
CA ASP A 212 17.22 -9.37 6.00
C ASP A 212 17.17 -10.56 6.99
N VAL A 213 17.54 -11.73 6.50
CA VAL A 213 17.60 -12.96 7.31
C VAL A 213 18.98 -13.03 7.95
N LYS A 214 19.05 -12.87 9.30
CA LYS A 214 20.27 -13.06 10.09
C LYS A 214 20.44 -14.51 10.48
#